data_d9ebfbfd435944699cfefa62774975c1
#
_entry.id   d9ebfbfd435944699cfefa62774975c1
#
_cell.length_a   1.000
_cell.length_b   1.000
_cell.length_c   1.000
_cell.angle_alpha   90.00
_cell.angle_beta   90.00
_cell.angle_gamma   90.00
#
_symmetry.space_group_name_H-M   'P 1'
#
loop_
_entity.id
_entity.type
_entity.pdbx_description
1 polymer ?
#
loop_
_entity_poly.entity_id
_entity_poly.type
_entity_poly.pdbx_seq_one_letter_code
_entity_poly.pdbx_strand_id
1 'polypeptide(L)'
;MIIQRVVLSSRPGKNGVPVAENFQLEQSTIADTVQAGQVRVKTLYLSVDPYMRCRMNEDTGSDYLQPWRLSEVADGGGIGVVEESKHHSLGKGDFVTSFTWPWQTAAILDGDLLQKLVPQLVNGRLSYFLGAAGITGLTALLGIREKGHVAAGANQTMVVSGAAGACGSLAGQIGRLEGCSRVVGIAGTDEKCSVLVQEMGFDAAINYKKGDVAKQLRELCPGGVDVYFDNVGGDISDTVISQMNQNSHIILCGQISQYNKDVPYPPPLPPDTEKIQKERNITRERFLVLNYMDKQEASVLQLCQWIQEGKLKVRETVVEGLENIGAAFQSMMNGGNIGKQIVLVSK
;
A
#
# COMPACT_ATOMS: atom_id res chain seq x y z
N MET A 1 -30.07 -6.96 13.41
CA MET A 1 -29.42 -5.63 13.46
C MET A 1 -29.25 -5.09 12.04
N ILE A 2 -29.70 -3.85 11.77
CA ILE A 2 -29.59 -3.20 10.47
C ILE A 2 -28.18 -2.63 10.31
N ILE A 3 -27.57 -2.83 9.15
CA ILE A 3 -26.25 -2.33 8.78
C ILE A 3 -26.28 -1.71 7.38
N GLN A 4 -25.23 -0.94 7.06
CA GLN A 4 -24.91 -0.55 5.68
C GLN A 4 -23.71 -1.34 5.20
N ARG A 5 -23.71 -1.66 3.90
CA ARG A 5 -22.62 -2.34 3.23
C ARG A 5 -22.37 -1.79 1.83
N VAL A 6 -21.19 -2.00 1.30
CA VAL A 6 -20.83 -1.61 -0.07
C VAL A 6 -20.55 -2.87 -0.88
N VAL A 7 -21.21 -2.97 -2.01
CA VAL A 7 -21.08 -4.08 -2.97
C VAL A 7 -20.42 -3.59 -4.25
N LEU A 8 -19.79 -4.52 -4.98
CA LEU A 8 -19.36 -4.27 -6.35
C LEU A 8 -20.58 -4.39 -7.27
N SER A 9 -21.03 -3.28 -7.86
CA SER A 9 -22.22 -3.26 -8.71
C SER A 9 -21.90 -3.42 -10.20
N SER A 10 -20.70 -3.03 -10.62
CA SER A 10 -20.26 -3.16 -12.02
C SER A 10 -18.75 -3.25 -12.10
N ARG A 11 -18.26 -3.80 -13.20
CA ARG A 11 -16.82 -3.91 -13.48
C ARG A 11 -16.40 -2.85 -14.49
N PRO A 12 -15.20 -2.24 -14.31
CA PRO A 12 -14.70 -1.28 -15.31
C PRO A 12 -14.25 -1.96 -16.61
N GLY A 13 -14.04 -3.29 -16.59
CA GLY A 13 -13.39 -4.02 -17.68
C GLY A 13 -11.86 -3.98 -17.56
N LYS A 14 -11.18 -4.91 -18.23
CA LYS A 14 -9.73 -5.10 -18.10
C LYS A 14 -8.91 -3.86 -18.53
N ASN A 15 -9.41 -3.07 -19.45
CA ASN A 15 -8.78 -1.83 -19.93
C ASN A 15 -9.53 -0.58 -19.44
N GLY A 16 -10.46 -0.72 -18.52
CA GLY A 16 -11.28 0.38 -18.01
C GLY A 16 -10.69 1.05 -16.78
N VAL A 17 -11.02 2.31 -16.61
CA VAL A 17 -10.70 3.10 -15.43
C VAL A 17 -11.79 2.86 -14.37
N PRO A 18 -11.43 2.54 -13.11
CA PRO A 18 -12.42 2.39 -12.06
C PRO A 18 -13.05 3.73 -11.71
N VAL A 19 -14.35 3.69 -11.46
CA VAL A 19 -15.14 4.86 -11.05
C VAL A 19 -15.92 4.56 -9.78
N ALA A 20 -16.32 5.60 -9.07
CA ALA A 20 -17.07 5.46 -7.81
C ALA A 20 -18.36 4.63 -7.99
N GLU A 21 -19.03 4.75 -9.12
CA GLU A 21 -20.26 4.08 -9.49
C GLU A 21 -20.11 2.56 -9.70
N ASN A 22 -18.90 2.05 -9.77
CA ASN A 22 -18.65 0.60 -9.72
C ASN A 22 -19.05 0.00 -8.37
N PHE A 23 -19.16 0.81 -7.34
CA PHE A 23 -19.53 0.43 -5.98
C PHE A 23 -20.86 1.04 -5.60
N GLN A 24 -21.67 0.30 -4.84
CA GLN A 24 -22.99 0.74 -4.41
C GLN A 24 -23.17 0.48 -2.92
N LEU A 25 -23.62 1.52 -2.20
CA LEU A 25 -24.07 1.42 -0.82
C LEU A 25 -25.47 0.82 -0.78
N GLU A 26 -25.68 -0.16 0.10
CA GLU A 26 -27.00 -0.74 0.33
C GLU A 26 -27.21 -1.05 1.81
N GLN A 27 -28.47 -1.09 2.22
CA GLN A 27 -28.88 -1.54 3.55
C GLN A 27 -28.94 -3.07 3.57
N SER A 28 -28.51 -3.66 4.70
CA SER A 28 -28.58 -5.09 4.93
C SER A 28 -28.82 -5.37 6.41
N THR A 29 -28.87 -6.65 6.77
CA THR A 29 -29.02 -7.08 8.16
C THR A 29 -27.97 -8.12 8.52
N ILE A 30 -27.55 -8.12 9.78
CA ILE A 30 -26.76 -9.18 10.39
C ILE A 30 -27.53 -9.75 11.58
N ALA A 31 -27.13 -10.94 12.06
CA ALA A 31 -27.74 -11.55 13.23
C ALA A 31 -27.63 -10.65 14.47
N ASP A 32 -28.59 -10.73 15.37
CA ASP A 32 -28.57 -9.95 16.61
C ASP A 32 -27.63 -10.53 17.67
N THR A 33 -27.27 -11.80 17.55
CA THR A 33 -26.39 -12.52 18.51
C THR A 33 -25.29 -13.24 17.78
N VAL A 34 -24.15 -13.43 18.48
CA VAL A 34 -23.00 -14.19 17.99
C VAL A 34 -23.07 -15.65 18.43
N GLN A 35 -22.49 -16.54 17.63
CA GLN A 35 -22.32 -17.95 17.95
C GLN A 35 -20.92 -18.21 18.55
N ALA A 36 -20.70 -19.42 19.07
CA ALA A 36 -19.40 -19.82 19.61
C ALA A 36 -18.26 -19.55 18.62
N GLY A 37 -17.17 -18.95 19.10
CA GLY A 37 -16.03 -18.57 18.28
C GLY A 37 -16.19 -17.28 17.48
N GLN A 38 -17.38 -16.68 17.46
CA GLN A 38 -17.64 -15.46 16.72
C GLN A 38 -17.57 -14.21 17.60
N VAL A 39 -17.32 -13.08 16.93
CA VAL A 39 -17.43 -11.74 17.51
C VAL A 39 -18.28 -10.85 16.60
N ARG A 40 -19.01 -9.91 17.20
CA ARG A 40 -19.62 -8.80 16.50
C ARG A 40 -18.70 -7.60 16.65
N VAL A 41 -18.36 -6.99 15.53
CA VAL A 41 -17.46 -5.85 15.47
C VAL A 41 -18.17 -4.64 14.87
N LYS A 42 -17.82 -3.46 15.39
CA LYS A 42 -18.13 -2.17 14.77
C LYS A 42 -16.93 -1.77 13.93
N THR A 43 -17.12 -1.50 12.65
CA THR A 43 -16.05 -1.06 11.76
C THR A 43 -15.66 0.38 12.07
N LEU A 44 -14.37 0.62 12.29
CA LEU A 44 -13.81 1.95 12.53
C LEU A 44 -13.13 2.49 11.27
N TYR A 45 -12.22 1.73 10.69
CA TYR A 45 -11.43 2.13 9.53
C TYR A 45 -11.40 1.03 8.48
N LEU A 46 -11.42 1.43 7.21
CA LEU A 46 -11.17 0.56 6.07
C LEU A 46 -10.01 1.08 5.25
N SER A 47 -9.25 0.15 4.70
CA SER A 47 -8.15 0.42 3.78
C SER A 47 -8.63 0.39 2.35
N VAL A 48 -8.13 1.32 1.54
CA VAL A 48 -8.28 1.30 0.08
C VAL A 48 -6.89 1.19 -0.52
N ASP A 49 -6.69 0.17 -1.35
CA ASP A 49 -5.38 -0.23 -1.84
C ASP A 49 -5.37 -0.45 -3.36
N PRO A 50 -4.27 -0.11 -4.06
CA PRO A 50 -4.20 -0.25 -5.52
C PRO A 50 -4.41 -1.67 -6.04
N TYR A 51 -3.98 -2.71 -5.30
CA TYR A 51 -4.18 -4.11 -5.71
C TYR A 51 -5.66 -4.46 -5.91
N MET A 52 -6.54 -3.76 -5.22
CA MET A 52 -8.00 -3.97 -5.31
C MET A 52 -8.54 -3.76 -6.72
N ARG A 53 -7.82 -2.98 -7.56
CA ARG A 53 -8.17 -2.83 -8.97
C ARG A 53 -8.22 -4.19 -9.70
N CYS A 54 -7.30 -5.09 -9.37
CA CYS A 54 -7.27 -6.45 -9.94
C CYS A 54 -8.49 -7.27 -9.50
N ARG A 55 -8.99 -7.04 -8.28
CA ARG A 55 -10.20 -7.72 -7.76
C ARG A 55 -11.49 -7.26 -8.43
N MET A 56 -11.47 -6.15 -9.14
CA MET A 56 -12.60 -5.67 -9.94
C MET A 56 -12.74 -6.40 -11.28
N ASN A 57 -11.74 -7.15 -11.70
CA ASN A 57 -11.78 -8.02 -12.87
C ASN A 57 -12.43 -9.37 -12.53
N GLU A 58 -12.93 -10.09 -13.54
CA GLU A 58 -13.42 -11.46 -13.36
C GLU A 58 -12.31 -12.44 -12.98
N ASP A 59 -11.11 -12.20 -13.50
CA ASP A 59 -9.88 -12.91 -13.17
C ASP A 59 -8.84 -11.89 -12.69
N THR A 60 -8.29 -12.11 -11.50
CA THR A 60 -7.29 -11.21 -10.92
C THR A 60 -5.91 -11.37 -11.56
N GLY A 61 -5.67 -12.45 -12.27
CA GLY A 61 -4.34 -12.82 -12.80
C GLY A 61 -3.39 -13.34 -11.70
N SER A 62 -3.91 -13.69 -10.52
CA SER A 62 -3.11 -14.13 -9.38
C SER A 62 -3.82 -15.22 -8.58
N ASP A 63 -3.09 -16.28 -8.23
CA ASP A 63 -3.63 -17.43 -7.50
C ASP A 63 -3.96 -17.11 -6.03
N TYR A 64 -3.30 -16.11 -5.44
CA TYR A 64 -3.49 -15.73 -4.04
C TYR A 64 -4.55 -14.66 -3.83
N LEU A 65 -5.10 -14.07 -4.91
CA LEU A 65 -6.03 -12.96 -4.85
C LEU A 65 -7.34 -13.32 -5.55
N GLN A 66 -8.43 -13.37 -4.78
CA GLN A 66 -9.75 -13.68 -5.33
C GLN A 66 -10.43 -12.44 -5.90
N PRO A 67 -11.12 -12.54 -7.03
CA PRO A 67 -11.93 -11.43 -7.55
C PRO A 67 -13.13 -11.17 -6.64
N TRP A 68 -13.56 -9.90 -6.58
CA TRP A 68 -14.86 -9.56 -6.03
C TRP A 68 -15.96 -10.02 -6.98
N ARG A 69 -17.04 -10.49 -6.43
CA ARG A 69 -18.23 -10.90 -7.20
C ARG A 69 -19.23 -9.76 -7.32
N LEU A 70 -19.90 -9.68 -8.46
CA LEU A 70 -20.96 -8.68 -8.65
C LEU A 70 -22.09 -8.89 -7.64
N SER A 71 -22.60 -7.78 -7.13
CA SER A 71 -23.70 -7.72 -6.14
C SER A 71 -23.36 -8.32 -4.78
N GLU A 72 -22.10 -8.67 -4.54
CA GLU A 72 -21.60 -9.12 -3.23
C GLU A 72 -20.77 -8.04 -2.55
N VAL A 73 -20.70 -8.12 -1.21
CA VAL A 73 -19.94 -7.16 -0.41
C VAL A 73 -18.45 -7.23 -0.76
N ALA A 74 -17.86 -6.06 -0.96
CA ALA A 74 -16.42 -5.94 -1.11
C ALA A 74 -15.71 -6.08 0.24
N ASP A 75 -14.43 -6.39 0.22
CA ASP A 75 -13.62 -6.58 1.43
C ASP A 75 -12.17 -6.16 1.20
N GLY A 76 -11.45 -6.01 2.30
CA GLY A 76 -10.03 -5.68 2.30
C GLY A 76 -9.54 -5.47 3.73
N GLY A 77 -8.45 -4.74 3.88
CA GLY A 77 -7.94 -4.38 5.21
C GLY A 77 -8.94 -3.55 5.99
N GLY A 78 -9.14 -3.89 7.25
CA GLY A 78 -10.05 -3.16 8.12
C GLY A 78 -9.70 -3.28 9.59
N ILE A 79 -10.20 -2.33 10.36
CA ILE A 79 -10.05 -2.25 11.81
C ILE A 79 -11.42 -1.98 12.42
N GLY A 80 -11.71 -2.66 13.52
CA GLY A 80 -12.91 -2.41 14.30
C GLY A 80 -12.72 -2.66 15.77
N VAL A 81 -13.79 -2.43 16.51
CA VAL A 81 -13.89 -2.70 17.95
C VAL A 81 -14.92 -3.81 18.18
N VAL A 82 -14.55 -4.74 19.05
CA VAL A 82 -15.45 -5.84 19.45
C VAL A 82 -16.57 -5.28 20.33
N GLU A 83 -17.80 -5.51 19.93
CA GLU A 83 -19.00 -5.13 20.68
C GLU A 83 -19.59 -6.30 21.48
N GLU A 84 -19.48 -7.50 20.94
CA GLU A 84 -19.94 -8.75 21.57
C GLU A 84 -19.01 -9.90 21.17
N SER A 85 -18.70 -10.79 22.08
CA SER A 85 -17.80 -11.91 21.81
C SER A 85 -18.26 -13.20 22.49
N LYS A 86 -18.15 -14.28 21.71
CA LYS A 86 -18.13 -15.68 22.21
C LYS A 86 -16.83 -16.39 21.79
N HIS A 87 -15.78 -15.61 21.57
CA HIS A 87 -14.42 -16.11 21.30
C HIS A 87 -13.59 -16.15 22.58
N HIS A 88 -12.74 -17.16 22.72
CA HIS A 88 -11.99 -17.42 23.96
C HIS A 88 -10.94 -16.35 24.30
N SER A 89 -10.40 -15.64 23.31
CA SER A 89 -9.31 -14.67 23.49
C SER A 89 -9.66 -13.22 23.12
N LEU A 90 -10.86 -12.96 22.62
CA LEU A 90 -11.30 -11.62 22.26
C LEU A 90 -12.49 -11.21 23.12
N GLY A 91 -12.42 -10.01 23.69
CA GLY A 91 -13.45 -9.44 24.55
C GLY A 91 -14.01 -8.13 24.04
N LYS A 92 -15.17 -7.74 24.57
CA LYS A 92 -15.78 -6.44 24.29
C LYS A 92 -14.80 -5.31 24.56
N GLY A 93 -14.66 -4.38 23.62
CA GLY A 93 -13.73 -3.25 23.70
C GLY A 93 -12.37 -3.51 23.08
N ASP A 94 -12.04 -4.74 22.72
CA ASP A 94 -10.80 -5.05 22.00
C ASP A 94 -10.81 -4.46 20.59
N PHE A 95 -9.69 -3.89 20.17
CA PHE A 95 -9.46 -3.47 18.79
C PHE A 95 -8.86 -4.62 18.01
N VAL A 96 -9.42 -4.88 16.84
CA VAL A 96 -9.06 -6.02 16.00
C VAL A 96 -8.93 -5.61 14.53
N THR A 97 -8.12 -6.37 13.78
CA THR A 97 -7.90 -6.15 12.35
C THR A 97 -7.97 -7.46 11.56
N SER A 98 -8.27 -7.34 10.29
CA SER A 98 -8.24 -8.43 9.31
C SER A 98 -7.92 -7.87 7.92
N PHE A 99 -7.35 -8.69 7.04
CA PHE A 99 -7.16 -8.38 5.61
C PHE A 99 -8.40 -8.66 4.76
N THR A 100 -9.40 -9.32 5.33
CA THR A 100 -10.66 -9.70 4.67
C THR A 100 -11.86 -9.08 5.37
N TRP A 101 -11.68 -7.87 5.88
CA TRP A 101 -12.74 -7.13 6.55
C TRP A 101 -13.80 -6.68 5.55
N PRO A 102 -15.08 -7.05 5.74
CA PRO A 102 -16.14 -6.66 4.81
C PRO A 102 -16.40 -5.15 4.88
N TRP A 103 -16.69 -4.56 3.75
CA TRP A 103 -17.07 -3.16 3.67
C TRP A 103 -18.48 -2.94 4.22
N GLN A 104 -18.56 -3.01 5.53
CA GLN A 104 -19.81 -2.92 6.31
C GLN A 104 -19.60 -2.04 7.53
N THR A 105 -20.69 -1.44 8.02
CA THR A 105 -20.66 -0.65 9.26
C THR A 105 -20.46 -1.51 10.50
N ALA A 106 -20.97 -2.74 10.48
CA ALA A 106 -20.74 -3.76 11.48
C ALA A 106 -20.77 -5.14 10.83
N ALA A 107 -20.13 -6.12 11.49
CA ALA A 107 -20.06 -7.48 10.97
C ALA A 107 -19.98 -8.50 12.12
N ILE A 108 -20.38 -9.73 11.83
CA ILE A 108 -20.11 -10.90 12.66
C ILE A 108 -19.00 -11.68 11.97
N LEU A 109 -17.87 -11.84 12.66
CA LEU A 109 -16.67 -12.45 12.12
C LEU A 109 -16.20 -13.60 13.00
N ASP A 110 -15.52 -14.57 12.38
CA ASP A 110 -14.79 -15.61 13.08
C ASP A 110 -13.61 -14.97 13.83
N GLY A 111 -13.57 -15.11 15.16
CA GLY A 111 -12.52 -14.52 15.97
C GLY A 111 -11.12 -15.06 15.68
N ASP A 112 -11.00 -16.29 15.17
CA ASP A 112 -9.71 -16.88 14.80
C ASP A 112 -9.06 -16.19 13.59
N LEU A 113 -9.84 -15.48 12.76
CA LEU A 113 -9.36 -14.72 11.61
C LEU A 113 -8.96 -13.27 11.95
N LEU A 114 -9.12 -12.88 13.22
CA LEU A 114 -8.85 -11.53 13.69
C LEU A 114 -7.56 -11.46 14.49
N GLN A 115 -6.82 -10.38 14.29
CA GLN A 115 -5.66 -10.04 15.09
C GLN A 115 -6.01 -8.92 16.05
N LYS A 116 -5.73 -9.13 17.34
CA LYS A 116 -5.89 -8.10 18.37
C LYS A 116 -4.79 -7.03 18.22
N LEU A 117 -5.19 -5.77 18.29
CA LEU A 117 -4.30 -4.62 18.18
C LEU A 117 -3.99 -4.03 19.55
N VAL A 118 -2.78 -3.49 19.68
CA VAL A 118 -2.30 -2.75 20.85
C VAL A 118 -2.12 -1.28 20.44
N PRO A 119 -3.10 -0.41 20.73
CA PRO A 119 -3.07 0.99 20.26
C PRO A 119 -1.85 1.77 20.73
N GLN A 120 -1.30 1.45 21.89
CA GLN A 120 -0.13 2.11 22.47
C GLN A 120 1.12 2.00 21.56
N LEU A 121 1.22 0.94 20.78
CA LEU A 121 2.34 0.74 19.85
C LEU A 121 2.42 1.83 18.78
N VAL A 122 1.31 2.48 18.47
CA VAL A 122 1.20 3.53 17.46
C VAL A 122 0.68 4.85 18.03
N ASN A 123 0.91 5.10 19.34
CA ASN A 123 0.46 6.31 20.03
C ASN A 123 -1.07 6.55 19.92
N GLY A 124 -1.85 5.48 19.92
CA GLY A 124 -3.30 5.52 19.78
C GLY A 124 -3.83 5.72 18.34
N ARG A 125 -2.96 5.84 17.36
CA ARG A 125 -3.30 6.03 15.95
C ARG A 125 -3.64 4.71 15.27
N LEU A 126 -4.80 4.12 15.58
CA LEU A 126 -5.22 2.80 15.11
C LEU A 126 -5.12 2.61 13.60
N SER A 127 -5.45 3.63 12.82
CA SER A 127 -5.38 3.58 11.35
C SER A 127 -3.98 3.24 10.82
N TYR A 128 -2.92 3.51 11.59
CA TYR A 128 -1.55 3.17 11.21
C TYR A 128 -1.35 1.65 11.03
N PHE A 129 -2.15 0.82 11.68
CA PHE A 129 -2.11 -0.62 11.47
C PHE A 129 -2.65 -1.08 10.10
N LEU A 130 -3.29 -0.18 9.35
CA LEU A 130 -3.63 -0.41 7.94
C LEU A 130 -2.58 0.11 6.95
N GLY A 131 -1.56 0.80 7.45
CA GLY A 131 -0.51 1.39 6.62
C GLY A 131 0.87 1.17 7.20
N ALA A 132 1.42 2.19 7.85
CA ALA A 132 2.82 2.23 8.31
C ALA A 132 3.19 1.11 9.30
N ALA A 133 2.29 0.70 10.18
CA ALA A 133 2.47 -0.41 11.12
C ALA A 133 1.73 -1.68 10.67
N GLY A 134 1.34 -1.76 9.41
CA GLY A 134 0.64 -2.90 8.82
C GLY A 134 1.31 -3.37 7.54
N ILE A 135 0.49 -3.89 6.62
CA ILE A 135 0.99 -4.53 5.39
C ILE A 135 1.82 -3.58 4.51
N THR A 136 1.48 -2.30 4.48
CA THR A 136 2.21 -1.30 3.67
C THR A 136 3.61 -1.05 4.23
N GLY A 137 3.72 -0.84 5.54
CA GLY A 137 5.02 -0.70 6.22
C GLY A 137 5.87 -1.95 6.11
N LEU A 138 5.26 -3.12 6.27
CA LEU A 138 5.92 -4.42 6.08
C LEU A 138 6.44 -4.59 4.65
N THR A 139 5.66 -4.20 3.66
CA THR A 139 6.06 -4.25 2.25
C THR A 139 7.28 -3.37 2.00
N ALA A 140 7.29 -2.15 2.52
CA ALA A 140 8.43 -1.26 2.40
C ALA A 140 9.68 -1.81 3.11
N LEU A 141 9.56 -2.20 4.37
CA LEU A 141 10.69 -2.67 5.18
C LEU A 141 11.27 -3.98 4.66
N LEU A 142 10.42 -4.98 4.47
CA LEU A 142 10.88 -6.30 4.02
C LEU A 142 11.32 -6.28 2.56
N GLY A 143 10.68 -5.48 1.70
CA GLY A 143 11.14 -5.28 0.33
C GLY A 143 12.57 -4.74 0.27
N ILE A 144 12.86 -3.74 1.07
CA ILE A 144 14.21 -3.16 1.16
C ILE A 144 15.21 -4.17 1.75
N ARG A 145 14.86 -4.86 2.84
CA ARG A 145 15.75 -5.83 3.49
C ARG A 145 16.01 -7.07 2.67
N GLU A 146 15.00 -7.60 1.98
CA GLU A 146 15.09 -8.87 1.25
C GLU A 146 15.59 -8.69 -0.20
N LYS A 147 15.29 -7.55 -0.83
CA LYS A 147 15.55 -7.32 -2.27
C LYS A 147 16.41 -6.10 -2.57
N GLY A 148 16.56 -5.17 -1.63
CA GLY A 148 17.25 -3.90 -1.87
C GLY A 148 18.77 -4.00 -1.76
N HIS A 149 19.27 -4.94 -1.00
CA HIS A 149 20.71 -5.08 -0.70
C HIS A 149 21.31 -3.77 -0.19
N VAL A 150 20.56 -3.06 0.65
CA VAL A 150 21.00 -1.81 1.27
C VAL A 150 21.96 -2.12 2.40
N ALA A 151 23.10 -1.43 2.41
CA ALA A 151 24.13 -1.58 3.44
C ALA A 151 24.61 -0.22 3.92
N ALA A 152 24.66 -0.04 5.23
CA ALA A 152 25.19 1.17 5.83
C ALA A 152 26.66 1.37 5.43
N GLY A 153 27.01 2.61 5.04
CA GLY A 153 28.36 2.94 4.60
C GLY A 153 28.69 2.62 3.14
N ALA A 154 27.78 1.98 2.39
CA ALA A 154 27.97 1.67 0.98
C ALA A 154 27.72 2.85 0.03
N ASN A 155 27.31 3.99 0.55
CA ASN A 155 27.05 5.22 -0.20
C ASN A 155 26.06 5.03 -1.37
N GLN A 156 24.96 4.34 -1.09
CA GLN A 156 23.95 4.00 -2.09
C GLN A 156 22.93 5.13 -2.28
N THR A 157 22.52 5.33 -3.53
CA THR A 157 21.41 6.20 -3.92
C THR A 157 20.19 5.36 -4.20
N MET A 158 19.09 5.66 -3.51
CA MET A 158 17.78 5.06 -3.73
C MET A 158 16.85 6.02 -4.47
N VAL A 159 16.16 5.50 -5.47
CA VAL A 159 15.04 6.19 -6.12
C VAL A 159 13.75 5.44 -5.80
N VAL A 160 12.69 6.19 -5.52
CA VAL A 160 11.35 5.65 -5.23
C VAL A 160 10.37 6.24 -6.23
N SER A 161 9.67 5.42 -6.98
CA SER A 161 8.53 5.86 -7.81
C SER A 161 7.22 5.77 -7.02
N GLY A 162 6.22 6.58 -7.38
CA GLY A 162 5.02 6.69 -6.56
C GLY A 162 5.36 7.08 -5.12
N ALA A 163 6.34 7.95 -4.97
CA ALA A 163 7.01 8.21 -3.69
C ALA A 163 6.11 8.83 -2.62
N ALA A 164 5.06 9.54 -2.99
CA ALA A 164 4.13 10.16 -2.05
C ALA A 164 2.95 9.28 -1.67
N GLY A 165 2.87 8.07 -2.22
CA GLY A 165 1.84 7.09 -1.87
C GLY A 165 2.12 6.39 -0.54
N ALA A 166 1.23 5.47 -0.17
CA ALA A 166 1.31 4.76 1.10
C ALA A 166 2.64 4.02 1.28
N CYS A 167 3.04 3.22 0.31
CA CYS A 167 4.26 2.43 0.37
C CYS A 167 5.51 3.27 0.06
N GLY A 168 5.46 4.11 -0.98
CA GLY A 168 6.60 4.89 -1.44
C GLY A 168 7.10 5.89 -0.40
N SER A 169 6.21 6.56 0.32
CA SER A 169 6.57 7.52 1.36
C SER A 169 7.30 6.87 2.54
N LEU A 170 6.94 5.65 2.86
CA LEU A 170 7.64 4.85 3.87
C LEU A 170 8.95 4.27 3.34
N ALA A 171 8.95 3.77 2.12
CA ALA A 171 10.12 3.12 1.51
C ALA A 171 11.34 4.05 1.45
N GLY A 172 11.15 5.30 1.05
CA GLY A 172 12.25 6.27 1.02
C GLY A 172 12.83 6.55 2.41
N GLN A 173 11.97 6.74 3.40
CA GLN A 173 12.42 6.94 4.79
C GLN A 173 13.13 5.70 5.32
N ILE A 174 12.57 4.52 5.11
CA ILE A 174 13.17 3.25 5.56
C ILE A 174 14.50 3.00 4.84
N GLY A 175 14.59 3.29 3.55
CA GLY A 175 15.84 3.20 2.82
C GLY A 175 16.96 4.01 3.47
N ARG A 176 16.66 5.21 3.92
CA ARG A 176 17.61 6.04 4.69
C ARG A 176 17.94 5.43 6.04
N LEU A 177 16.94 4.95 6.79
CA LEU A 177 17.16 4.31 8.09
C LEU A 177 18.01 3.04 7.98
N GLU A 178 17.87 2.30 6.89
CA GLU A 178 18.67 1.09 6.62
C GLU A 178 20.06 1.39 6.04
N GLY A 179 20.35 2.64 5.63
CA GLY A 179 21.70 3.06 5.29
C GLY A 179 21.93 3.72 3.94
N CYS A 180 20.89 3.97 3.14
CA CYS A 180 21.08 4.75 1.91
C CYS A 180 21.54 6.17 2.24
N SER A 181 22.56 6.65 1.52
CA SER A 181 23.10 7.99 1.73
C SER A 181 22.29 9.08 1.02
N ARG A 182 21.55 8.72 -0.03
CA ARG A 182 20.73 9.61 -0.81
C ARG A 182 19.43 8.96 -1.21
N VAL A 183 18.32 9.69 -1.06
CA VAL A 183 16.97 9.22 -1.41
C VAL A 183 16.27 10.27 -2.26
N VAL A 184 15.84 9.89 -3.45
CA VAL A 184 15.14 10.75 -4.42
C VAL A 184 13.78 10.14 -4.73
N GLY A 185 12.73 10.93 -4.60
CA GLY A 185 11.36 10.52 -4.90
C GLY A 185 10.86 11.03 -6.24
N ILE A 186 9.99 10.26 -6.87
CA ILE A 186 9.25 10.67 -8.08
C ILE A 186 7.77 10.67 -7.73
N ALA A 187 7.11 11.80 -7.93
CA ALA A 187 5.69 11.99 -7.62
C ALA A 187 5.01 12.87 -8.67
N GLY A 188 3.68 12.94 -8.63
CA GLY A 188 2.87 13.53 -9.70
C GLY A 188 2.43 14.97 -9.49
N THR A 189 2.76 15.62 -8.37
CA THR A 189 2.44 17.02 -8.10
C THR A 189 3.55 17.73 -7.34
N ASP A 190 3.60 19.05 -7.44
CA ASP A 190 4.57 19.85 -6.68
C ASP A 190 4.33 19.77 -5.17
N GLU A 191 3.06 19.69 -4.75
CA GLU A 191 2.69 19.49 -3.34
C GLU A 191 3.26 18.18 -2.80
N LYS A 192 3.11 17.07 -3.53
CA LYS A 192 3.69 15.78 -3.16
C LYS A 192 5.21 15.85 -3.04
N CYS A 193 5.86 16.46 -4.00
CA CYS A 193 7.31 16.67 -3.97
C CYS A 193 7.76 17.47 -2.75
N SER A 194 7.03 18.53 -2.42
CA SER A 194 7.30 19.36 -1.23
C SER A 194 7.15 18.56 0.07
N VAL A 195 6.09 17.77 0.20
CA VAL A 195 5.88 16.88 1.36
C VAL A 195 7.05 15.90 1.53
N LEU A 196 7.51 15.29 0.44
CA LEU A 196 8.63 14.34 0.49
C LEU A 196 9.91 14.96 1.02
N VAL A 197 10.25 16.15 0.55
CA VAL A 197 11.48 16.85 0.94
C VAL A 197 11.36 17.49 2.33
N GLN A 198 10.27 18.18 2.60
CA GLN A 198 10.13 18.99 3.82
C GLN A 198 9.66 18.20 5.04
N GLU A 199 8.79 17.20 4.85
CA GLU A 199 8.22 16.44 5.96
C GLU A 199 8.87 15.06 6.12
N MET A 200 9.23 14.39 5.01
CA MET A 200 9.66 12.99 5.02
C MET A 200 11.16 12.78 4.85
N GLY A 201 11.93 13.87 4.73
CA GLY A 201 13.39 13.81 4.71
C GLY A 201 14.02 13.23 3.44
N PHE A 202 13.30 13.20 2.31
CA PHE A 202 13.90 12.91 1.02
C PHE A 202 14.88 14.03 0.65
N ASP A 203 15.99 13.67 0.02
CA ASP A 203 16.98 14.68 -0.40
C ASP A 203 16.49 15.53 -1.56
N ALA A 204 15.68 14.94 -2.46
CA ALA A 204 15.07 15.61 -3.58
C ALA A 204 13.82 14.86 -4.05
N ALA A 205 13.01 15.55 -4.83
CA ALA A 205 11.84 14.95 -5.48
C ALA A 205 11.65 15.53 -6.89
N ILE A 206 11.15 14.68 -7.78
CA ILE A 206 10.88 15.02 -9.18
C ILE A 206 9.38 14.95 -9.42
N ASN A 207 8.80 16.04 -9.91
CA ASN A 207 7.44 16.00 -10.45
C ASN A 207 7.51 15.49 -11.90
N TYR A 208 7.10 14.24 -12.13
CA TYR A 208 7.22 13.62 -13.45
C TYR A 208 6.33 14.25 -14.52
N LYS A 209 5.38 15.09 -14.13
CA LYS A 209 4.50 15.82 -15.05
C LYS A 209 5.12 17.13 -15.55
N LYS A 210 6.26 17.53 -15.01
CA LYS A 210 6.94 18.79 -15.33
C LYS A 210 8.38 18.54 -15.73
N GLY A 211 8.73 18.96 -16.92
CA GLY A 211 10.10 18.91 -17.43
C GLY A 211 10.56 17.53 -17.86
N ASP A 212 11.86 17.37 -18.01
CA ASP A 212 12.53 16.13 -18.43
C ASP A 212 12.96 15.32 -17.21
N VAL A 213 12.27 14.21 -16.95
CA VAL A 213 12.56 13.32 -15.82
C VAL A 213 13.98 12.75 -15.92
N ALA A 214 14.41 12.33 -17.09
CA ALA A 214 15.75 11.74 -17.28
C ALA A 214 16.85 12.75 -16.96
N LYS A 215 16.70 13.99 -17.37
CA LYS A 215 17.66 15.07 -17.07
C LYS A 215 17.70 15.38 -15.58
N GLN A 216 16.53 15.55 -14.96
CA GLN A 216 16.44 15.84 -13.53
C GLN A 216 17.04 14.70 -12.70
N LEU A 217 16.78 13.46 -13.10
CA LEU A 217 17.32 12.30 -12.40
C LEU A 217 18.85 12.23 -12.48
N ARG A 218 19.44 12.54 -13.63
CA ARG A 218 20.92 12.63 -13.77
C ARG A 218 21.52 13.70 -12.86
N GLU A 219 20.88 14.85 -12.78
CA GLU A 219 21.34 15.96 -11.93
C GLU A 219 21.22 15.63 -10.44
N LEU A 220 20.16 14.97 -10.05
CA LEU A 220 19.88 14.63 -8.64
C LEU A 220 20.57 13.35 -8.18
N CYS A 221 20.91 12.47 -9.09
CA CYS A 221 21.62 11.22 -8.83
C CYS A 221 22.93 11.17 -9.63
N PRO A 222 23.91 12.05 -9.32
CA PRO A 222 25.14 12.17 -10.12
C PRO A 222 25.99 10.90 -10.10
N GLY A 223 25.88 10.09 -9.05
CA GLY A 223 26.53 8.77 -8.93
C GLY A 223 25.72 7.61 -9.50
N GLY A 224 24.63 7.88 -10.19
CA GLY A 224 23.69 6.85 -10.66
C GLY A 224 22.76 6.32 -9.57
N VAL A 225 21.95 5.32 -9.90
CA VAL A 225 20.95 4.74 -9.01
C VAL A 225 21.36 3.31 -8.62
N ASP A 226 21.43 3.04 -7.33
CA ASP A 226 21.82 1.72 -6.80
C ASP A 226 20.63 0.86 -6.39
N VAL A 227 19.57 1.49 -5.92
CA VAL A 227 18.35 0.82 -5.46
C VAL A 227 17.13 1.56 -6.02
N TYR A 228 16.26 0.84 -6.69
CA TYR A 228 15.01 1.40 -7.20
C TYR A 228 13.82 0.68 -6.57
N PHE A 229 13.05 1.42 -5.78
CA PHE A 229 11.79 0.93 -5.23
C PHE A 229 10.66 1.30 -6.19
N ASP A 230 10.19 0.30 -6.95
CA ASP A 230 9.24 0.51 -8.04
C ASP A 230 7.81 0.23 -7.62
N ASN A 231 6.98 1.27 -7.61
CA ASN A 231 5.54 1.21 -7.37
C ASN A 231 4.71 1.46 -8.65
N VAL A 232 5.32 1.86 -9.74
CA VAL A 232 4.62 2.45 -10.88
C VAL A 232 4.77 1.66 -12.17
N GLY A 233 5.97 1.26 -12.53
CA GLY A 233 6.25 0.65 -13.82
C GLY A 233 6.22 1.65 -14.99
N GLY A 234 6.13 1.14 -16.20
CA GLY A 234 5.99 1.94 -17.41
C GLY A 234 7.19 2.85 -17.72
N ASP A 235 6.93 3.97 -18.37
CA ASP A 235 7.96 4.90 -18.85
C ASP A 235 8.86 5.46 -17.74
N ILE A 236 8.29 5.72 -16.56
CA ILE A 236 9.08 6.19 -15.41
C ILE A 236 10.12 5.15 -15.03
N SER A 237 9.74 3.89 -14.94
CA SER A 237 10.66 2.80 -14.60
C SER A 237 11.72 2.60 -15.68
N ASP A 238 11.37 2.68 -16.95
CA ASP A 238 12.33 2.61 -18.07
C ASP A 238 13.38 3.71 -17.93
N THR A 239 12.97 4.92 -17.61
CA THR A 239 13.87 6.06 -17.38
C THR A 239 14.81 5.82 -16.20
N VAL A 240 14.30 5.34 -15.07
CA VAL A 240 15.13 5.05 -13.89
C VAL A 240 16.14 3.93 -14.19
N ILE A 241 15.69 2.83 -14.82
CA ILE A 241 16.53 1.68 -15.16
C ILE A 241 17.70 2.11 -16.06
N SER A 242 17.44 3.04 -17.00
CA SER A 242 18.49 3.56 -17.89
C SER A 242 19.62 4.26 -17.16
N GLN A 243 19.43 4.67 -15.92
CA GLN A 243 20.41 5.36 -15.09
C GLN A 243 20.88 4.53 -13.87
N MET A 244 20.48 3.27 -13.79
CA MET A 244 20.91 2.37 -12.72
C MET A 244 22.33 1.88 -12.94
N ASN A 245 23.04 1.72 -11.83
CA ASN A 245 24.42 1.27 -11.82
C ASN A 245 24.55 -0.25 -12.08
N GLN A 246 25.78 -0.66 -12.35
CA GLN A 246 26.17 -2.08 -12.43
C GLN A 246 25.84 -2.79 -11.11
N ASN A 247 25.29 -4.00 -11.20
CA ASN A 247 24.93 -4.81 -10.03
C ASN A 247 23.97 -4.13 -9.06
N SER A 248 23.11 -3.25 -9.55
CA SER A 248 22.08 -2.58 -8.78
C SER A 248 20.81 -3.42 -8.68
N HIS A 249 19.85 -2.97 -7.86
CA HIS A 249 18.68 -3.78 -7.51
C HIS A 249 17.38 -3.01 -7.66
N ILE A 250 16.41 -3.63 -8.33
CA ILE A 250 15.03 -3.15 -8.41
C ILE A 250 14.19 -3.97 -7.43
N ILE A 251 13.49 -3.28 -6.54
CA ILE A 251 12.45 -3.87 -5.70
C ILE A 251 11.11 -3.68 -6.42
N LEU A 252 10.62 -4.73 -7.05
CA LEU A 252 9.38 -4.67 -7.82
C LEU A 252 8.20 -4.84 -6.88
N CYS A 253 7.69 -3.74 -6.33
CA CYS A 253 6.59 -3.70 -5.38
C CYS A 253 5.23 -3.63 -6.08
N GLY A 254 5.06 -2.71 -7.04
CA GLY A 254 3.82 -2.49 -7.75
C GLY A 254 4.04 -1.90 -9.14
N GLN A 255 2.98 -1.86 -9.94
CA GLN A 255 3.00 -1.38 -11.31
C GLN A 255 1.71 -0.60 -11.60
N ILE A 256 1.38 0.38 -10.74
CA ILE A 256 0.06 1.04 -10.76
C ILE A 256 -0.28 1.66 -12.12
N SER A 257 0.71 2.11 -12.89
CA SER A 257 0.50 2.64 -14.25
C SER A 257 -0.04 1.59 -15.23
N GLN A 258 0.04 0.30 -14.87
CA GLN A 258 -0.36 -0.83 -15.70
C GLN A 258 -1.66 -1.50 -15.21
N TYR A 259 -2.19 -1.14 -14.03
CA TYR A 259 -3.33 -1.85 -13.42
C TYR A 259 -4.65 -1.68 -14.17
N ASN A 260 -4.80 -0.61 -14.96
CA ASN A 260 -5.98 -0.40 -15.81
C ASN A 260 -5.80 -0.97 -17.23
N LYS A 261 -4.80 -1.82 -17.45
CA LYS A 261 -4.48 -2.42 -18.76
C LYS A 261 -4.52 -3.94 -18.67
N ASP A 262 -4.95 -4.59 -19.72
CA ASP A 262 -4.89 -6.04 -19.88
C ASP A 262 -3.49 -6.46 -20.33
N VAL A 263 -2.57 -6.53 -19.36
CA VAL A 263 -1.17 -6.90 -19.58
C VAL A 263 -0.74 -7.92 -18.52
N PRO A 264 0.25 -8.80 -18.82
CA PRO A 264 0.81 -9.70 -17.82
C PRO A 264 1.38 -8.95 -16.61
N TYR A 265 1.41 -9.59 -15.45
CA TYR A 265 2.03 -9.03 -14.25
C TYR A 265 3.19 -9.91 -13.75
N PRO A 266 4.40 -9.37 -13.54
CA PRO A 266 4.80 -8.02 -13.92
C PRO A 266 4.86 -7.87 -15.44
N PRO A 267 4.56 -6.67 -15.97
CA PRO A 267 4.71 -6.43 -17.41
C PRO A 267 6.15 -6.65 -17.85
N PRO A 268 6.39 -7.24 -19.04
CA PRO A 268 7.73 -7.36 -19.57
C PRO A 268 8.33 -5.98 -19.83
N LEU A 269 9.64 -5.85 -19.67
CA LEU A 269 10.35 -4.62 -20.04
C LEU A 269 10.39 -4.44 -21.55
N PRO A 270 10.38 -3.18 -22.06
CA PRO A 270 10.70 -2.93 -23.44
C PRO A 270 12.09 -3.49 -23.81
N PRO A 271 12.33 -3.90 -25.07
CA PRO A 271 13.58 -4.55 -25.47
C PRO A 271 14.85 -3.78 -25.10
N ASP A 272 14.84 -2.45 -25.29
CA ASP A 272 16.01 -1.61 -24.95
C ASP A 272 16.26 -1.54 -23.45
N THR A 273 15.21 -1.46 -22.64
CA THR A 273 15.30 -1.46 -21.18
C THR A 273 15.77 -2.83 -20.66
N GLU A 274 15.24 -3.91 -21.23
CA GLU A 274 15.66 -5.27 -20.88
C GLU A 274 17.14 -5.50 -21.19
N LYS A 275 17.62 -4.97 -22.31
CA LYS A 275 19.03 -5.02 -22.69
C LYS A 275 19.93 -4.35 -21.64
N ILE A 276 19.57 -3.13 -21.23
CA ILE A 276 20.30 -2.40 -20.17
C ILE A 276 20.30 -3.21 -18.86
N GLN A 277 19.15 -3.73 -18.47
CA GLN A 277 19.00 -4.53 -17.26
C GLN A 277 19.94 -5.75 -17.26
N LYS A 278 20.03 -6.46 -18.38
CA LYS A 278 20.90 -7.62 -18.53
C LYS A 278 22.39 -7.23 -18.57
N GLU A 279 22.75 -6.23 -19.37
CA GLU A 279 24.15 -5.78 -19.53
C GLU A 279 24.74 -5.26 -18.22
N ARG A 280 23.94 -4.60 -17.40
CA ARG A 280 24.37 -4.06 -16.11
C ARG A 280 24.14 -5.00 -14.93
N ASN A 281 23.70 -6.22 -15.18
CA ASN A 281 23.39 -7.20 -14.14
C ASN A 281 22.48 -6.60 -13.05
N ILE A 282 21.42 -5.91 -13.47
CA ILE A 282 20.43 -5.32 -12.55
C ILE A 282 19.42 -6.41 -12.18
N THR A 283 19.25 -6.67 -10.88
CA THR A 283 18.22 -7.60 -10.42
C THR A 283 16.85 -6.92 -10.47
N ARG A 284 15.87 -7.63 -10.99
CA ARG A 284 14.48 -7.19 -11.05
C ARG A 284 13.60 -8.34 -10.62
N GLU A 285 13.34 -8.41 -9.34
CA GLU A 285 12.56 -9.49 -8.75
C GLU A 285 11.25 -8.96 -8.18
N ARG A 286 10.18 -9.69 -8.42
CA ARG A 286 8.90 -9.43 -7.79
C ARG A 286 9.01 -9.65 -6.29
N PHE A 287 8.58 -8.66 -5.51
CA PHE A 287 8.47 -8.78 -4.07
C PHE A 287 7.01 -8.96 -3.66
N LEU A 288 6.73 -10.01 -2.92
CA LEU A 288 5.43 -10.26 -2.33
C LEU A 288 5.61 -10.45 -0.82
N VAL A 289 5.11 -9.50 -0.03
CA VAL A 289 5.25 -9.51 1.44
C VAL A 289 4.68 -10.77 2.08
N LEU A 290 3.65 -11.37 1.49
CA LEU A 290 3.02 -12.60 1.99
C LEU A 290 3.98 -13.79 2.08
N ASN A 291 5.08 -13.77 1.33
CA ASN A 291 6.12 -14.81 1.41
C ASN A 291 7.03 -14.67 2.63
N TYR A 292 6.90 -13.58 3.40
CA TYR A 292 7.78 -13.23 4.52
C TYR A 292 7.02 -13.00 5.82
N MET A 293 5.82 -13.58 5.96
CA MET A 293 4.96 -13.37 7.14
C MET A 293 5.54 -13.99 8.42
N ASP A 294 6.50 -14.89 8.31
CA ASP A 294 7.31 -15.38 9.43
C ASP A 294 8.11 -14.26 10.12
N LYS A 295 8.39 -13.15 9.40
CA LYS A 295 9.09 -11.97 9.91
C LYS A 295 8.14 -10.83 10.35
N GLN A 296 6.83 -11.06 10.30
CA GLN A 296 5.83 -10.02 10.55
C GLN A 296 5.96 -9.38 11.93
N GLU A 297 5.97 -10.19 12.98
CA GLU A 297 5.94 -9.68 14.36
C GLU A 297 7.12 -8.75 14.67
N ALA A 298 8.34 -9.20 14.41
CA ALA A 298 9.54 -8.41 14.64
C ALA A 298 9.58 -7.14 13.76
N SER A 299 9.12 -7.25 12.53
CA SER A 299 9.10 -6.12 11.59
C SER A 299 8.06 -5.07 11.98
N VAL A 300 6.87 -5.48 12.41
CA VAL A 300 5.85 -4.54 12.92
C VAL A 300 6.36 -3.81 14.15
N LEU A 301 7.00 -4.51 15.08
CA LEU A 301 7.59 -3.87 16.28
C LEU A 301 8.67 -2.86 15.91
N GLN A 302 9.50 -3.14 14.90
CA GLN A 302 10.49 -2.17 14.41
C GLN A 302 9.82 -0.93 13.82
N LEU A 303 8.77 -1.11 13.02
CA LEU A 303 8.01 0.01 12.44
C LEU A 303 7.36 0.86 13.53
N CYS A 304 6.74 0.22 14.52
CA CYS A 304 6.13 0.90 15.66
C CYS A 304 7.17 1.69 16.48
N GLN A 305 8.35 1.12 16.68
CA GLN A 305 9.44 1.79 17.38
C GLN A 305 9.87 3.07 16.63
N TRP A 306 10.07 2.99 15.33
CA TRP A 306 10.44 4.16 14.52
C TRP A 306 9.35 5.23 14.51
N ILE A 307 8.07 4.82 14.50
CA ILE A 307 6.93 5.75 14.61
C ILE A 307 6.95 6.47 15.96
N GLN A 308 7.11 5.72 17.07
CA GLN A 308 7.16 6.29 18.42
C GLN A 308 8.36 7.23 18.62
N GLU A 309 9.50 6.90 18.03
CA GLU A 309 10.72 7.71 18.09
C GLU A 309 10.68 8.92 17.14
N GLY A 310 9.64 9.05 16.33
CA GLY A 310 9.55 10.10 15.31
C GLY A 310 10.52 9.96 14.14
N LYS A 311 11.12 8.80 13.97
CA LYS A 311 12.04 8.49 12.86
C LYS A 311 11.32 8.14 11.57
N LEU A 312 10.12 7.61 11.67
CA LEU A 312 9.26 7.30 10.54
C LEU A 312 8.02 8.20 10.60
N LYS A 313 7.92 9.12 9.65
CA LYS A 313 6.79 10.04 9.52
C LYS A 313 5.68 9.37 8.73
N VAL A 314 4.46 9.51 9.21
CA VAL A 314 3.28 8.89 8.60
C VAL A 314 2.32 9.97 8.12
N ARG A 315 1.91 9.84 6.86
CA ARG A 315 0.88 10.70 6.26
C ARG A 315 -0.30 9.83 5.82
N GLU A 316 -1.51 10.29 6.10
CA GLU A 316 -2.74 9.62 5.69
C GLU A 316 -3.67 10.61 4.99
N THR A 317 -4.39 10.11 3.99
CA THR A 317 -5.52 10.80 3.38
C THR A 317 -6.78 10.08 3.87
N VAL A 318 -7.56 10.76 4.70
CA VAL A 318 -8.74 10.18 5.35
C VAL A 318 -10.01 10.73 4.72
N VAL A 319 -10.88 9.83 4.27
CA VAL A 319 -12.24 10.13 3.80
C VAL A 319 -13.23 9.61 4.83
N GLU A 320 -14.20 10.41 5.22
CA GLU A 320 -15.22 10.02 6.19
C GLU A 320 -16.44 9.43 5.49
N GLY A 321 -16.98 8.35 6.07
CA GLY A 321 -18.21 7.69 5.65
C GLY A 321 -17.99 6.52 4.70
N LEU A 322 -18.62 5.40 5.00
CA LEU A 322 -18.60 4.19 4.17
C LEU A 322 -19.15 4.47 2.77
N GLU A 323 -20.15 5.34 2.65
CA GLU A 323 -20.75 5.76 1.39
C GLU A 323 -19.76 6.40 0.41
N ASN A 324 -18.64 6.89 0.92
CA ASN A 324 -17.59 7.57 0.12
C ASN A 324 -16.43 6.65 -0.27
N ILE A 325 -16.48 5.36 0.05
CA ILE A 325 -15.36 4.46 -0.22
C ILE A 325 -15.09 4.29 -1.72
N GLY A 326 -16.13 4.26 -2.55
CA GLY A 326 -15.98 4.21 -4.00
C GLY A 326 -15.29 5.46 -4.56
N ALA A 327 -15.66 6.64 -4.08
CA ALA A 327 -15.00 7.89 -4.44
C ALA A 327 -13.55 7.94 -3.96
N ALA A 328 -13.27 7.44 -2.77
CA ALA A 328 -11.91 7.33 -2.23
C ALA A 328 -11.03 6.40 -3.08
N PHE A 329 -11.60 5.28 -3.51
CA PHE A 329 -10.90 4.34 -4.41
C PHE A 329 -10.58 4.98 -5.77
N GLN A 330 -11.54 5.64 -6.39
CA GLN A 330 -11.34 6.36 -7.65
C GLN A 330 -10.27 7.45 -7.50
N SER A 331 -10.34 8.24 -6.45
CA SER A 331 -9.37 9.30 -6.17
C SER A 331 -7.95 8.74 -5.99
N MET A 332 -7.81 7.67 -5.21
CA MET A 332 -6.52 7.00 -5.01
C MET A 332 -5.93 6.49 -6.33
N MET A 333 -6.72 5.84 -7.17
CA MET A 333 -6.25 5.35 -8.47
C MET A 333 -5.86 6.48 -9.43
N ASN A 334 -6.38 7.68 -9.21
CA ASN A 334 -6.02 8.90 -9.96
C ASN A 334 -4.93 9.75 -9.29
N GLY A 335 -4.31 9.24 -8.22
CA GLY A 335 -3.23 9.93 -7.52
C GLY A 335 -3.71 11.05 -6.58
N GLY A 336 -4.96 10.98 -6.10
CA GLY A 336 -5.53 12.00 -5.21
C GLY A 336 -5.07 11.92 -3.75
N ASN A 337 -4.40 10.85 -3.35
CA ASN A 337 -3.91 10.67 -1.98
C ASN A 337 -2.47 11.14 -1.80
N ILE A 338 -2.17 11.60 -0.60
CA ILE A 338 -0.81 11.74 -0.07
C ILE A 338 -0.70 10.79 1.12
N GLY A 339 0.25 9.87 1.08
CA GLY A 339 0.34 8.77 2.04
C GLY A 339 -0.76 7.73 1.84
N LYS A 340 -1.16 7.08 2.93
CA LYS A 340 -2.14 5.99 2.93
C LYS A 340 -3.57 6.50 2.81
N GLN A 341 -4.32 5.97 1.84
CA GLN A 341 -5.76 6.22 1.75
C GLN A 341 -6.51 5.40 2.79
N ILE A 342 -7.25 6.07 3.65
CA ILE A 342 -8.06 5.49 4.73
C ILE A 342 -9.50 5.97 4.59
N VAL A 343 -10.45 5.11 4.92
CA VAL A 343 -11.85 5.48 5.10
C VAL A 343 -12.22 5.34 6.57
N LEU A 344 -12.64 6.42 7.20
CA LEU A 344 -13.16 6.45 8.56
C LEU A 344 -14.65 6.12 8.50
N VAL A 345 -15.03 4.95 8.97
CA VAL A 345 -16.43 4.48 8.95
C VAL A 345 -17.19 4.95 10.19
N SER A 346 -16.56 4.85 11.36
CA SER A 346 -17.13 5.37 12.61
C SER A 346 -16.05 5.74 13.62
N LYS A 347 -16.42 6.61 14.55
CA LYS A 347 -15.57 7.11 15.64
C LYS A 347 -15.73 6.30 16.90
#